data_cc86aab2ec565408148ebea9d2c24d9c
#
_entry.id   cc86aab2ec565408148ebea9d2c24d9c
#
_cell.length_a   1.000
_cell.length_b   1.000
_cell.length_c   1.000
_cell.angle_alpha   90.00
_cell.angle_beta   90.00
_cell.angle_gamma   90.00
#
_symmetry.space_group_name_H-M   'P 1'
#
loop_
_entity.id
_entity.type
_entity.pdbx_description
1 polymer ?
#
loop_
_entity_poly.entity_id
_entity_poly.type
_entity_poly.pdbx_seq_one_letter_code
_entity_poly.pdbx_strand_id
1 'polypeptide(L)'
;MSINRVVISGNLTRDPELRATASGMPVLGFGVAVNDRRKNQQTGEWEDYPNFIDCTMFGARAESVSHFLSKGSKVAIEGKLRWSQWERDGQKRSKIEIIVDEIEFMTSRNATPTNQQFAPQAAPAVAPVATPAVDASVYDEDIPF
;
A
#
# COMPACT_ATOMS: atom_id res chain seq x y z
N MET A 1 27.90 -4.46 14.72
CA MET A 1 26.86 -4.00 13.79
C MET A 1 25.50 -4.41 14.30
N SER A 2 24.53 -3.60 14.01
CA SER A 2 23.16 -3.88 14.48
C SER A 2 22.24 -4.06 13.28
N ILE A 3 21.19 -4.84 13.48
CA ILE A 3 20.19 -5.01 12.45
C ILE A 3 19.21 -3.85 12.59
N ASN A 4 18.93 -3.17 11.49
CA ASN A 4 17.95 -2.09 11.49
C ASN A 4 17.14 -2.20 10.21
N ARG A 5 16.02 -2.90 10.28
CA ARG A 5 15.19 -3.16 9.11
C ARG A 5 13.74 -3.19 9.52
N VAL A 6 12.91 -2.53 8.79
CA VAL A 6 11.48 -2.45 9.06
C VAL A 6 10.71 -2.80 7.81
N VAL A 7 9.70 -3.62 7.95
CA VAL A 7 8.79 -3.95 6.84
C VAL A 7 7.39 -3.81 7.37
N ILE A 8 6.61 -2.93 6.78
CA ILE A 8 5.23 -2.72 7.21
C ILE A 8 4.32 -2.54 6.01
N SER A 9 3.05 -2.76 6.21
CA SER A 9 2.06 -2.43 5.21
C SER A 9 0.90 -1.74 5.90
N GLY A 10 0.26 -0.84 5.20
CA GLY A 10 -0.85 -0.11 5.79
C GLY A 10 -1.37 0.95 4.83
N ASN A 11 -2.20 1.82 5.35
CA ASN A 11 -2.82 2.86 4.54
C ASN A 11 -2.32 4.25 4.94
N LEU A 12 -2.16 5.12 3.98
CA LEU A 12 -1.73 6.47 4.27
C LEU A 12 -2.81 7.18 5.07
N THR A 13 -2.39 7.90 6.11
CA THR A 13 -3.31 8.60 6.99
C THR A 13 -3.62 10.00 6.50
N ARG A 14 -2.79 10.52 5.62
CA ARG A 14 -2.97 11.85 5.06
C ARG A 14 -2.28 11.90 3.71
N ASP A 15 -2.54 12.94 2.95
CA ASP A 15 -1.84 13.13 1.69
C ASP A 15 -0.35 13.36 1.98
N PRO A 16 0.53 12.80 1.17
CA PRO A 16 1.96 12.96 1.40
C PRO A 16 2.39 14.39 1.15
N GLU A 17 3.41 14.81 1.86
CA GLU A 17 3.92 16.17 1.75
C GLU A 17 5.30 16.13 1.14
N LEU A 18 5.44 16.76 -0.02
CA LEU A 18 6.72 16.83 -0.71
C LEU A 18 7.40 18.14 -0.40
N ARG A 19 8.64 18.07 0.06
CA ARG A 19 9.43 19.24 0.39
C ARG A 19 10.80 19.10 -0.24
N ALA A 20 11.60 20.15 -0.14
CA ALA A 20 12.97 20.12 -0.61
C ALA A 20 13.89 20.56 0.51
N THR A 21 15.07 19.94 0.59
CA THR A 21 16.06 20.35 1.58
C THR A 21 16.77 21.60 1.06
N ALA A 22 17.62 22.15 1.89
CA ALA A 22 18.41 23.33 1.51
C ALA A 22 19.23 23.07 0.26
N SER A 23 19.64 21.83 0.05
CA SER A 23 20.44 21.50 -1.11
C SER A 23 19.57 21.16 -2.33
N GLY A 24 18.26 21.22 -2.18
CA GLY A 24 17.36 20.93 -3.30
C GLY A 24 16.92 19.49 -3.41
N MET A 25 17.26 18.65 -2.46
CA MET A 25 16.89 17.23 -2.54
C MET A 25 15.41 17.07 -2.17
N PRO A 26 14.64 16.35 -2.99
CA PRO A 26 13.24 16.09 -2.65
C PRO A 26 13.11 15.22 -1.41
N VAL A 27 12.16 15.55 -0.56
CA VAL A 27 11.88 14.77 0.64
C VAL A 27 10.37 14.61 0.75
N LEU A 28 9.92 13.38 0.81
CA LEU A 28 8.50 13.07 0.91
C LEU A 28 8.19 12.55 2.30
N GLY A 29 7.28 13.23 3.00
CA GLY A 29 6.85 12.79 4.31
C GLY A 29 5.41 12.32 4.26
N PHE A 30 5.12 11.21 4.91
CA PHE A 30 3.77 10.70 4.98
C PHE A 30 3.59 9.81 6.21
N GLY A 31 2.34 9.60 6.58
CA GLY A 31 2.02 8.75 7.72
C GLY A 31 1.31 7.50 7.23
N VAL A 32 1.58 6.39 7.88
CA VAL A 32 0.96 5.12 7.54
C VAL A 32 0.30 4.54 8.77
N ALA A 33 -0.94 4.11 8.65
CA ALA A 33 -1.63 3.41 9.71
C ALA A 33 -1.48 1.93 9.47
N VAL A 34 -0.81 1.27 10.39
CA VAL A 34 -0.63 -0.17 10.35
C VAL A 34 -1.61 -0.76 11.35
N ASN A 35 -2.61 -1.44 10.82
CA ASN A 35 -3.66 -1.95 11.67
C ASN A 35 -3.28 -3.28 12.28
N ASP A 36 -3.47 -3.35 13.57
CA ASP A 36 -3.28 -4.57 14.31
C ASP A 36 -4.63 -4.94 14.91
N ARG A 37 -4.77 -6.13 15.43
CA ARG A 37 -6.00 -6.56 16.07
C ARG A 37 -5.70 -7.02 17.48
N ARG A 38 -6.47 -6.52 18.42
CA ARG A 38 -6.29 -6.87 19.81
C ARG A 38 -7.60 -7.40 20.34
N LYS A 39 -7.49 -8.38 21.19
CA LYS A 39 -8.68 -8.90 21.86
C LYS A 39 -8.94 -8.07 23.10
N ASN A 40 -10.13 -7.52 23.18
CA ASN A 40 -10.54 -6.78 24.36
C ASN A 40 -10.85 -7.79 25.45
N GLN A 41 -10.11 -7.73 26.54
CA GLN A 41 -10.26 -8.71 27.59
C GLN A 41 -11.53 -8.53 28.39
N GLN A 42 -12.11 -7.36 28.32
CA GLN A 42 -13.34 -7.13 29.06
C GLN A 42 -14.55 -7.60 28.28
N THR A 43 -14.58 -7.38 26.99
CA THR A 43 -15.72 -7.76 26.19
C THR A 43 -15.51 -9.05 25.43
N GLY A 44 -14.27 -9.47 25.27
CA GLY A 44 -13.97 -10.68 24.50
C GLY A 44 -13.96 -10.46 23.00
N GLU A 45 -14.20 -9.27 22.55
CA GLU A 45 -14.26 -8.99 21.13
C GLU A 45 -12.93 -8.53 20.58
N TRP A 46 -12.75 -8.71 19.28
CA TRP A 46 -11.55 -8.27 18.61
C TRP A 46 -11.74 -6.85 18.11
N GLU A 47 -10.79 -5.99 18.43
CA GLU A 47 -10.83 -4.59 18.06
C GLU A 47 -9.63 -4.25 17.20
N ASP A 48 -9.81 -3.31 16.30
CA ASP A 48 -8.73 -2.82 15.48
C ASP A 48 -7.90 -1.83 16.28
N TYR A 49 -6.59 -1.99 16.21
CA TYR A 49 -5.68 -1.12 16.94
C TYR A 49 -4.68 -0.55 15.94
N PRO A 50 -4.88 0.67 15.50
CA PRO A 50 -3.98 1.24 14.49
C PRO A 50 -2.71 1.77 15.11
N ASN A 51 -1.60 1.51 14.43
CA ASN A 51 -0.32 2.07 14.80
C ASN A 51 0.02 3.11 13.77
N PHE A 52 0.25 4.35 14.20
CA PHE A 52 0.53 5.44 13.29
C PHE A 52 2.02 5.65 13.19
N ILE A 53 2.57 5.47 12.01
CA ILE A 53 4.01 5.48 11.79
C ILE A 53 4.37 6.57 10.80
N ASP A 54 5.33 7.40 11.16
CA ASP A 54 5.80 8.44 10.25
C ASP A 54 6.87 7.85 9.35
N CYS A 55 6.78 8.18 8.09
CA CYS A 55 7.70 7.68 7.07
C CYS A 55 8.26 8.84 6.26
N THR A 56 9.50 8.72 5.86
CA THR A 56 10.17 9.75 5.06
C THR A 56 10.95 9.07 3.93
N MET A 57 10.82 9.60 2.73
CA MET A 57 11.55 9.11 1.58
C MET A 57 12.37 10.25 0.99
N PHE A 58 13.61 9.98 0.62
CA PHE A 58 14.50 11.00 0.07
C PHE A 58 14.83 10.72 -1.39
N GLY A 59 15.12 11.77 -2.12
CA GLY A 59 15.68 11.65 -3.46
C GLY A 59 14.66 11.73 -4.58
N ALA A 60 15.12 11.49 -5.77
CA ALA A 60 14.25 11.61 -6.94
C ALA A 60 13.04 10.69 -6.88
N ARG A 61 13.20 9.54 -6.27
CA ARG A 61 12.05 8.63 -6.14
C ARG A 61 10.95 9.23 -5.29
N ALA A 62 11.31 10.06 -4.32
CA ALA A 62 10.32 10.70 -3.46
C ALA A 62 9.39 11.55 -4.30
N GLU A 63 9.94 12.27 -5.25
CA GLU A 63 9.13 13.10 -6.10
C GLU A 63 8.23 12.27 -6.99
N SER A 64 8.76 11.24 -7.59
CA SER A 64 7.95 10.38 -8.44
C SER A 64 6.84 9.70 -7.67
N VAL A 65 7.15 9.20 -6.50
CA VAL A 65 6.18 8.49 -5.69
C VAL A 65 5.07 9.41 -5.20
N SER A 66 5.39 10.68 -4.97
CA SER A 66 4.40 11.62 -4.45
C SER A 66 3.18 11.74 -5.36
N HIS A 67 3.37 11.51 -6.65
CA HIS A 67 2.26 11.66 -7.59
C HIS A 67 1.30 10.47 -7.53
N PHE A 68 1.71 9.38 -6.95
CA PHE A 68 0.89 8.18 -6.92
C PHE A 68 0.26 7.91 -5.56
N LEU A 69 0.61 8.68 -4.55
CA LEU A 69 0.10 8.48 -3.21
C LEU A 69 -0.93 9.53 -2.82
N SER A 70 -1.92 9.11 -2.08
CA SER A 70 -2.89 10.03 -1.51
C SER A 70 -3.41 9.41 -0.22
N LYS A 71 -4.15 10.18 0.54
CA LYS A 71 -4.75 9.69 1.77
C LYS A 71 -5.56 8.43 1.46
N GLY A 72 -5.33 7.39 2.21
CA GLY A 72 -6.05 6.14 2.01
C GLY A 72 -5.34 5.12 1.12
N SER A 73 -4.30 5.52 0.42
CA SER A 73 -3.57 4.59 -0.44
C SER A 73 -2.95 3.48 0.41
N LYS A 74 -3.05 2.25 -0.08
CA LYS A 74 -2.47 1.13 0.63
C LYS A 74 -1.09 0.85 0.07
N VAL A 75 -0.11 0.72 0.95
CA VAL A 75 1.27 0.53 0.54
C VAL A 75 1.97 -0.49 1.40
N ALA A 76 3.03 -1.07 0.86
CA ALA A 76 3.97 -1.90 1.60
C ALA A 76 5.31 -1.18 1.55
N ILE A 77 5.96 -1.08 2.70
CA ILE A 77 7.17 -0.28 2.83
C ILE A 77 8.26 -1.10 3.47
N GLU A 78 9.46 -0.95 2.96
CA GLU A 78 10.65 -1.52 3.57
C GLU A 78 11.64 -0.38 3.80
N GLY A 79 12.24 -0.35 4.95
CA GLY A 79 13.19 0.69 5.27
C GLY A 79 13.89 0.44 6.58
N LYS A 80 14.35 1.50 7.21
CA LYS A 80 15.04 1.41 8.48
C LYS A 80 14.53 2.50 9.42
N LEU A 81 14.69 2.26 10.70
CA LEU A 81 14.31 3.25 11.69
C LEU A 81 15.40 4.30 11.80
N ARG A 82 14.98 5.51 12.02
CA ARG A 82 15.91 6.61 12.31
C ARG A 82 15.38 7.39 13.50
N TRP A 83 16.22 7.55 14.50
CA TRP A 83 15.90 8.37 15.64
C TRP A 83 16.56 9.73 15.44
N SER A 84 15.83 10.79 15.68
CA SER A 84 16.39 12.13 15.61
C SER A 84 15.97 12.91 16.83
N GLN A 85 16.78 13.87 17.21
CA GLN A 85 16.53 14.69 18.37
C GLN A 85 16.80 16.14 18.00
N TRP A 86 15.96 17.01 18.48
CA TRP A 86 16.16 18.44 18.27
C TRP A 86 15.66 19.18 19.47
N GLU A 87 16.04 20.44 19.57
CA GLU A 87 15.63 21.27 20.69
C GLU A 87 14.74 22.37 20.16
N ARG A 88 13.63 22.58 20.82
CA ARG A 88 12.70 23.62 20.45
C ARG A 88 12.17 24.28 21.71
N ASP A 89 12.28 25.60 21.80
CA ASP A 89 11.82 26.37 22.94
C ASP A 89 12.42 25.85 24.24
N GLY A 90 13.68 25.46 24.20
CA GLY A 90 14.36 25.00 25.40
C GLY A 90 14.04 23.58 25.78
N GLN A 91 13.21 22.89 25.01
CA GLN A 91 12.85 21.52 25.32
C GLN A 91 13.42 20.58 24.30
N LYS A 92 13.93 19.45 24.76
CA LYS A 92 14.46 18.44 23.86
C LYS A 92 13.32 17.58 23.38
N ARG A 93 13.26 17.38 22.08
CA ARG A 93 12.25 16.51 21.47
C ARG A 93 12.92 15.47 20.64
N SER A 94 12.30 14.32 20.52
CA SER A 94 12.84 13.26 19.73
C SER A 94 11.74 12.64 18.87
N LYS A 95 12.15 11.96 17.84
CA LYS A 95 11.22 11.34 16.91
C LYS A 95 11.86 10.10 16.31
N ILE A 96 11.06 9.07 16.14
CA ILE A 96 11.46 7.89 15.43
C ILE A 96 10.62 7.84 14.16
N GLU A 97 11.25 7.65 13.04
CA GLU A 97 10.55 7.56 11.76
C GLU A 97 11.18 6.46 10.92
N ILE A 98 10.49 6.02 9.90
CA ILE A 98 11.02 5.04 8.97
C ILE A 98 11.58 5.78 7.77
N ILE A 99 12.83 5.52 7.45
CA ILE A 99 13.42 6.03 6.23
C ILE A 99 13.15 4.96 5.18
N VAL A 100 12.34 5.29 4.21
CA VAL A 100 11.84 4.33 3.24
C VAL A 100 12.87 4.04 2.17
N ASP A 101 13.20 2.76 2.01
CA ASP A 101 14.11 2.32 0.95
C ASP A 101 13.30 1.83 -0.24
N GLU A 102 12.26 1.08 0.01
CA GLU A 102 11.39 0.56 -1.03
C GLU A 102 9.92 0.75 -0.67
N ILE A 103 9.09 1.00 -1.66
CA ILE A 103 7.66 1.13 -1.46
C ILE A 103 6.92 0.47 -2.61
N GLU A 104 5.87 -0.25 -2.28
CA GLU A 104 5.02 -0.86 -3.28
C GLU A 104 3.58 -0.40 -3.09
N PHE A 105 2.91 -0.13 -4.19
CA PHE A 105 1.54 0.32 -4.16
C PHE A 105 0.62 -0.88 -4.23
N MET A 106 -0.21 -1.03 -3.23
CA MET A 106 -1.10 -2.18 -3.14
C MET A 106 -2.54 -1.83 -3.45
N THR A 107 -2.83 -0.57 -3.70
CA THR A 107 -4.17 -0.17 -4.03
C THR A 107 -4.45 -0.48 -5.49
N SER A 108 -5.45 -1.25 -5.72
CA SER A 108 -5.80 -1.59 -7.08
C SER A 108 -6.78 -0.58 -7.63
N ARG A 109 -6.36 0.14 -8.62
CA ARG A 109 -7.24 1.12 -9.18
C ARG A 109 -8.18 0.52 -10.13
N ASN A 110 -7.86 -0.62 -10.60
CA ASN A 110 -8.67 -1.18 -11.57
C ASN A 110 -9.80 -1.89 -11.09
N ALA A 111 -9.73 -2.32 -9.97
CA ALA A 111 -10.78 -3.08 -9.44
C ALA A 111 -12.12 -2.60 -9.79
N THR A 112 -12.33 -1.46 -9.60
CA THR A 112 -13.63 -1.00 -9.78
C THR A 112 -14.19 -0.97 -11.12
N PRO A 113 -13.76 -0.20 -11.87
CA PRO A 113 -14.38 0.00 -13.14
C PRO A 113 -14.35 -1.21 -13.98
N THR A 114 -13.34 -1.84 -14.02
CA THR A 114 -13.25 -2.87 -14.91
C THR A 114 -14.21 -3.92 -14.70
N ASN A 115 -14.32 -4.33 -13.58
CA ASN A 115 -15.20 -5.40 -13.34
C ASN A 115 -16.52 -5.20 -13.90
N GLN A 116 -17.00 -4.12 -13.69
CA GLN A 116 -18.29 -3.89 -14.12
C GLN A 116 -18.46 -4.01 -15.57
N GLN A 117 -17.60 -3.51 -16.23
CA GLN A 117 -17.75 -3.51 -17.60
C GLN A 117 -17.62 -4.82 -18.21
N PHE A 118 -16.69 -5.50 -17.87
CA PHE A 118 -16.48 -6.72 -18.47
C PHE A 118 -17.60 -7.65 -18.28
N ALA A 119 -17.96 -7.81 -17.17
CA ALA A 119 -19.00 -8.71 -16.88
C ALA A 119 -20.05 -8.71 -17.95
N PRO A 120 -20.63 -7.69 -18.09
CA PRO A 120 -21.72 -7.64 -19.02
C PRO A 120 -21.30 -8.01 -20.40
N GLN A 121 -20.29 -7.53 -20.75
CA GLN A 121 -19.91 -7.78 -22.02
C GLN A 121 -19.65 -9.14 -22.30
N ALA A 122 -18.92 -9.62 -21.59
CA ALA A 122 -18.53 -10.94 -21.81
C ALA A 122 -19.69 -11.78 -22.00
N ALA A 123 -20.44 -11.74 -21.14
CA ALA A 123 -21.55 -12.56 -21.17
C ALA A 123 -22.16 -12.66 -22.51
N PRO A 124 -22.58 -11.72 -22.90
CA PRO A 124 -23.30 -11.78 -24.09
C PRO A 124 -22.54 -12.39 -25.16
N ALA A 125 -21.62 -11.91 -25.28
CA ALA A 125 -20.89 -12.28 -26.34
C ALA A 125 -20.93 -13.65 -26.58
N VAL A 126 -20.73 -14.21 -25.81
CA VAL A 126 -20.60 -15.41 -26.03
C VAL A 126 -21.48 -16.18 -26.27
N ALA A 127 -21.95 -16.09 -25.60
CA ALA A 127 -22.97 -16.76 -25.64
C ALA A 127 -22.92 -17.56 -26.82
N PRO A 128 -23.03 -17.10 -27.52
CA PRO A 128 -23.21 -17.71 -28.64
C PRO A 128 -22.63 -18.91 -28.79
N VAL A 129 -22.20 -18.84 -28.58
CA VAL A 129 -21.65 -19.67 -28.80
C VAL A 129 -22.04 -20.82 -28.90
N ALA A 130 -22.81 -20.96 -28.96
CA ALA A 130 -23.37 -22.01 -29.17
C ALA A 130 -22.43 -23.01 -29.61
N THR A 131 -22.02 -22.79 -30.50
CA THR A 131 -21.16 -23.61 -30.98
C THR A 131 -20.62 -24.50 -30.06
N PRO A 132 -20.37 -24.07 -29.14
CA PRO A 132 -19.78 -24.79 -28.15
C PRO A 132 -20.22 -26.18 -28.09
N ALA A 133 -21.27 -26.31 -28.18
CA ALA A 133 -21.81 -27.62 -28.06
C ALA A 133 -20.93 -28.63 -28.74
N VAL A 134 -20.65 -28.34 -29.82
CA VAL A 134 -19.87 -29.23 -30.56
C VAL A 134 -18.53 -29.40 -29.99
N ASP A 135 -17.99 -28.37 -29.65
CA ASP A 135 -16.67 -28.43 -29.16
C ASP A 135 -16.55 -29.30 -27.97
N ALA A 136 -17.50 -29.27 -27.19
CA ALA A 136 -17.45 -30.04 -25.99
C ALA A 136 -17.11 -31.49 -26.26
N SER A 137 -17.73 -32.02 -27.15
CA SER A 137 -17.48 -33.41 -27.42
C SER A 137 -16.06 -33.62 -27.88
N VAL A 138 -15.61 -32.75 -28.62
CA VAL A 138 -14.27 -32.90 -29.11
C VAL A 138 -13.31 -32.85 -27.96
N TYR A 139 -13.54 -31.97 -27.10
CA TYR A 139 -12.66 -31.84 -25.98
C TYR A 139 -12.56 -33.12 -25.20
N ASP A 140 -13.63 -33.72 -24.97
CA ASP A 140 -13.61 -34.92 -24.18
C ASP A 140 -12.65 -35.94 -24.74
N GLU A 141 -12.58 -35.98 -25.97
CA GLU A 141 -11.72 -36.95 -26.55
C GLU A 141 -10.30 -36.54 -26.55
N ASP A 142 -10.10 -35.32 -26.81
CA ASP A 142 -8.74 -34.85 -26.91
C ASP A 142 -8.04 -34.71 -25.60
N ILE A 143 -8.73 -34.50 -24.57
CA ILE A 143 -8.08 -34.27 -23.32
C ILE A 143 -7.94 -35.52 -22.54
N PRO A 144 -6.84 -36.05 -22.47
CA PRO A 144 -6.64 -37.29 -21.74
C PRO A 144 -6.30 -36.89 -20.34
N PHE A 145 -6.81 -37.39 -19.44
CA PHE A 145 -6.47 -37.09 -18.07
C PHE A 145 -5.86 -38.29 -17.35
#